data_57eecd6c73ec9963b756d30b1a0cf894
#
_entry.id   57eecd6c73ec9963b756d30b1a0cf894
#
_cell.length_a   1.000
_cell.length_b   1.000
_cell.length_c   1.000
_cell.angle_alpha   90.00
_cell.angle_beta   90.00
_cell.angle_gamma   90.00
#
_symmetry.space_group_name_H-M   'P 1'
#
loop_
_entity.id
_entity.type
_entity.pdbx_description
1 polymer ?
#
loop_
_entity_poly.entity_id
_entity_poly.type
_entity_poly.pdbx_seq_one_letter_code
_entity_poly.pdbx_strand_id
1 'polypeptide(L)' 'MIVSDTIELKINLPISNSEIEDELRKLNIDVIRWAISEINDKSVKLQISYIK' A
#
# COMPACT_ATOMS: atom_id res chain seq x y z
N MET A 1 8.82 3.45 -16.64
CA MET A 1 8.85 4.70 -15.85
C MET A 1 8.42 4.42 -14.41
N ILE A 2 9.14 4.95 -13.44
CA ILE A 2 8.79 4.79 -12.03
C ILE A 2 7.79 5.88 -11.64
N VAL A 3 6.68 5.46 -11.05
CA VAL A 3 5.62 6.37 -10.62
C VAL A 3 5.48 6.26 -9.10
N SER A 4 5.31 7.40 -8.44
CA SER A 4 5.04 7.44 -7.00
C SER A 4 3.59 7.88 -6.81
N ASP A 5 2.89 7.19 -5.92
CA ASP A 5 1.48 7.47 -5.67
C ASP A 5 1.15 7.17 -4.22
N THR A 6 0.04 7.72 -3.75
CA THR A 6 -0.48 7.46 -2.42
C THR A 6 -1.80 6.73 -2.54
N ILE A 7 -1.93 5.60 -1.85
CA ILE A 7 -3.17 4.84 -1.84
C ILE A 7 -3.68 4.67 -0.41
N GLU A 8 -4.97 4.51 -0.27
CA GLU A 8 -5.59 4.25 1.01
C GLU A 8 -6.21 2.86 1.00
N LEU A 9 -5.86 2.06 2.01
CA LEU A 9 -6.44 0.73 2.18
C LEU A 9 -7.33 0.73 3.42
N LYS A 10 -8.54 0.24 3.26
CA LYS A 10 -9.46 0.07 4.39
C LYS A 10 -9.24 -1.31 4.98
N ILE A 11 -8.66 -1.34 6.15
CA ILE A 11 -8.29 -2.59 6.81
C ILE A 11 -8.52 -2.48 8.31
N ASN A 12 -8.64 -3.64 8.96
CA ASN A 12 -8.75 -3.70 10.41
C ASN A 12 -7.36 -3.83 11.03
N LEU A 13 -7.11 -3.08 12.08
CA LEU A 13 -5.87 -3.17 12.82
C LEU A 13 -5.95 -4.30 13.86
N PRO A 14 -4.84 -4.95 14.19
CA PRO A 14 -3.49 -4.71 13.66
C PRO A 14 -3.31 -5.31 12.27
N ILE A 15 -2.51 -4.65 11.45
CA ILE A 15 -2.22 -5.12 10.10
C ILE A 15 -0.81 -5.68 10.03
N SER A 16 -0.64 -6.75 9.27
CA SER A 16 0.67 -7.31 9.00
C SER A 16 1.18 -6.87 7.64
N ASN A 17 2.50 -6.95 7.45
CA ASN A 17 3.10 -6.63 6.16
C ASN A 17 2.55 -7.52 5.05
N SER A 18 2.25 -8.78 5.39
CA SER A 18 1.70 -9.73 4.42
C SER A 18 0.35 -9.26 3.88
N GLU A 19 -0.49 -8.70 4.73
CA GLU A 19 -1.79 -8.20 4.31
C GLU A 19 -1.65 -7.01 3.37
N ILE A 20 -0.71 -6.11 3.65
CA ILE A 20 -0.43 -4.97 2.79
C ILE A 20 0.07 -5.46 1.43
N GLU A 21 0.98 -6.41 1.42
CA GLU A 21 1.52 -6.95 0.18
C GLU A 21 0.46 -7.64 -0.66
N ASP A 22 -0.47 -8.36 -0.02
CA ASP A 22 -1.57 -9.00 -0.71
C ASP A 22 -2.48 -7.97 -1.39
N GLU A 23 -2.78 -6.88 -0.70
CA GLU A 23 -3.60 -5.81 -1.25
C GLU A 23 -2.90 -5.14 -2.44
N LEU A 24 -1.59 -4.95 -2.34
CA LEU A 24 -0.82 -4.36 -3.44
C LEU A 24 -0.79 -5.27 -4.66
N ARG A 25 -0.74 -6.59 -4.46
CA ARG A 25 -0.83 -7.54 -5.58
C ARG A 25 -2.15 -7.46 -6.32
N LYS A 26 -3.23 -7.21 -5.59
CA LYS A 26 -4.55 -7.10 -6.20
C LYS A 26 -4.66 -5.92 -7.15
N LEU A 27 -3.80 -4.92 -7.00
CA LEU A 27 -3.76 -3.77 -7.89
C LEU A 27 -3.13 -4.08 -9.25
N ASN A 28 -2.49 -5.24 -9.36
CA ASN A 28 -1.87 -5.71 -10.61
C ASN A 28 -0.82 -4.75 -11.14
N ILE A 29 0.00 -4.22 -10.25
CA ILE A 29 1.09 -3.32 -10.59
C ILE A 29 2.40 -3.84 -9.99
N ASP A 30 3.52 -3.44 -10.61
CA ASP A 30 4.84 -3.84 -10.14
C ASP A 30 5.33 -2.85 -9.08
N VAL A 31 5.04 -3.13 -7.83
CA VAL A 31 5.44 -2.26 -6.72
C VAL A 31 6.92 -2.49 -6.42
N ILE A 32 7.71 -1.42 -6.46
CA ILE A 32 9.14 -1.45 -6.15
C ILE A 32 9.35 -1.32 -4.65
N ARG A 33 8.64 -0.36 -4.04
CA ARG A 33 8.69 -0.16 -2.60
C ARG A 33 7.39 0.49 -2.13
N TRP A 34 7.13 0.34 -0.85
CA TRP A 34 6.00 0.99 -0.22
C TRP A 34 6.37 1.34 1.22
N ALA A 35 5.67 2.33 1.75
CA ALA A 35 5.83 2.73 3.14
C ALA A 35 4.49 3.23 3.67
N ILE A 36 4.27 3.03 4.97
CA ILE A 36 3.06 3.55 5.61
C ILE A 36 3.28 5.03 5.87
N SER A 37 2.42 5.88 5.32
CA SER A 37 2.52 7.31 5.55
C SER A 37 1.58 7.78 6.66
N GLU A 38 0.46 7.10 6.85
CA GLU A 38 -0.48 7.45 7.90
C GLU A 38 -1.32 6.25 8.30
N ILE A 39 -1.63 6.12 9.58
CA ILE A 39 -2.49 5.06 10.11
C ILE A 39 -3.66 5.70 10.82
N ASN A 40 -4.87 5.31 10.41
CA ASN A 40 -6.12 5.67 11.07
C ASN A 40 -6.76 4.43 11.69
N ASP A 41 -7.83 4.60 12.43
CA ASP A 41 -8.51 3.49 13.10
C ASP A 41 -9.02 2.43 12.12
N LYS A 42 -9.39 2.83 10.93
CA LYS A 42 -10.03 1.94 9.95
C LYS A 42 -9.33 1.87 8.62
N SER A 43 -8.23 2.61 8.45
CA SER A 43 -7.55 2.66 7.17
C SER A 43 -6.08 2.97 7.36
N VAL A 44 -5.31 2.65 6.32
CA VAL A 44 -3.88 2.93 6.27
C VAL A 44 -3.58 3.60 4.94
N LYS A 45 -2.85 4.70 4.99
CA LYS A 45 -2.36 5.35 3.77
C LYS A 45 -0.96 4.88 3.48
N LEU A 46 -0.75 4.42 2.27
CA LEU A 46 0.53 3.92 1.81
C LEU A 46 1.07 4.81 0.72
N GLN A 47 2.37 5.08 0.80
CA GLN A 47 3.07 5.71 -0.29
C GLN A 47 3.81 4.61 -1.04
N ILE A 48 3.52 4.47 -2.32
CA ILE A 48 4.10 3.39 -3.13
C ILE A 48 4.88 3.96 -4.31
N SER A 49 5.87 3.19 -4.74
CA SER A 49 6.57 3.46 -6.00
C SER A 49 6.46 2.20 -6.85
N TYR A 50 6.05 2.35 -8.09
CA TYR A 50 5.83 1.22 -8.98
C TYR A 50 6.25 1.54 -10.40
N ILE A 51 6.38 0.51 -11.21
CA ILE A 51 6.72 0.63 -12.62
C ILE A 51 5.45 0.63 -13.44
N LYS A 52 5.33 1.64 -14.25
CA LYS A 52 4.19 1.78 -15.14
C LYS A 52 4.58 1.49 -16.58
#